data_c2e0112d518c57ee6b0ee8d3469eda0d
#
_entry.id   c2e0112d518c57ee6b0ee8d3469eda0d
#
_cell.length_a   1.000
_cell.length_b   1.000
_cell.length_c   1.000
_cell.angle_alpha   90.00
_cell.angle_beta   90.00
_cell.angle_gamma   90.00
#
_symmetry.space_group_name_H-M   'P 1'
#
loop_
_entity.id
_entity.type
_entity.pdbx_description
1 polymer ?
#
loop_
_entity_poly.entity_id
_entity_poly.type
_entity_poly.pdbx_seq_one_letter_code
_entity_poly.pdbx_strand_id
1 'polypeptide(L)'
;MKKKKINSNNLLLLITIVLFFVMYAAGCIVYADKGFTRFQTFLNILINNAGLICITAGMTCVMLTGGIDISVGSLVAMDCMILAVGIEQWGWSSPVLMLLILAIGIVFGIVQGFCISYLEIQPFIVTMAGMFFARGMTAVICKEQVSIVSDKIFTTLSSFKISLPFGGYLNKKGIMQFPYLRVTVVVALIVILAIYLMLKYTRFGRSIYAVGGNQQSATL
;
A
#
# COMPACT_ATOMS: atom_id res chain seq x y z
N MET A 1 7.81 32.77 -29.02
CA MET A 1 7.23 31.69 -28.21
C MET A 1 8.28 31.18 -27.21
N LYS A 2 8.16 31.50 -25.92
CA LYS A 2 9.07 31.00 -24.89
C LYS A 2 8.84 29.48 -24.69
N LYS A 3 9.77 28.62 -25.11
CA LYS A 3 9.77 27.20 -24.78
C LYS A 3 9.78 27.08 -23.24
N LYS A 4 8.66 26.66 -22.66
CA LYS A 4 8.54 26.35 -21.24
C LYS A 4 9.52 25.19 -20.96
N LYS A 5 10.65 25.46 -20.32
CA LYS A 5 11.61 24.44 -19.91
C LYS A 5 10.87 23.48 -18.96
N ILE A 6 10.61 22.26 -19.42
CA ILE A 6 9.99 21.23 -18.59
C ILE A 6 10.95 20.98 -17.42
N ASN A 7 10.46 21.18 -16.20
CA ASN A 7 11.25 20.93 -14.98
C ASN A 7 11.63 19.45 -14.95
N SER A 8 12.87 19.11 -14.62
CA SER A 8 13.39 17.73 -14.64
C SER A 8 12.49 16.76 -13.88
N ASN A 9 11.93 17.19 -12.74
CA ASN A 9 11.01 16.38 -11.95
C ASN A 9 9.70 16.08 -12.67
N ASN A 10 9.15 17.06 -13.42
CA ASN A 10 7.95 16.87 -14.21
C ASN A 10 8.19 15.96 -15.42
N LEU A 11 9.42 15.95 -15.96
CA LEU A 11 9.81 15.06 -17.04
C LEU A 11 9.84 13.60 -16.58
N LEU A 12 10.44 13.31 -15.42
CA LEU A 12 10.48 11.97 -14.86
C LEU A 12 9.07 11.44 -14.59
N LEU A 13 8.19 12.26 -14.01
CA LEU A 13 6.80 11.89 -13.75
C LEU A 13 6.06 11.62 -15.08
N LEU A 14 6.26 12.45 -16.10
CA LEU A 14 5.66 12.25 -17.41
C LEU A 14 6.12 10.93 -18.04
N ILE A 15 7.44 10.62 -17.96
CA ILE A 15 8.00 9.37 -18.49
C ILE A 15 7.35 8.16 -17.81
N THR A 16 7.21 8.20 -16.48
CA THR A 16 6.59 7.09 -15.72
C THR A 16 5.14 6.87 -16.13
N ILE A 17 4.36 7.95 -16.28
CA ILE A 17 2.96 7.88 -16.72
C ILE A 17 2.87 7.33 -18.15
N VAL A 18 3.68 7.85 -19.08
CA VAL A 18 3.71 7.38 -20.48
C VAL A 18 4.10 5.91 -20.54
N LEU A 19 5.14 5.50 -19.79
CA LEU A 19 5.57 4.10 -19.73
C LEU A 19 4.44 3.16 -19.26
N PHE A 20 3.71 3.56 -18.22
CA PHE A 20 2.55 2.81 -17.74
C PHE A 20 1.50 2.61 -18.84
N PHE A 21 1.11 3.68 -19.53
CA PHE A 21 0.11 3.59 -20.60
C PHE A 21 0.60 2.79 -21.80
N VAL A 22 1.88 2.92 -22.18
CA VAL A 22 2.49 2.13 -23.26
C VAL A 22 2.49 0.64 -22.92
N MET A 23 2.90 0.27 -21.70
CA MET A 23 2.87 -1.12 -21.26
C MET A 23 1.44 -1.67 -21.17
N TYR A 24 0.49 -0.87 -20.69
CA TYR A 24 -0.91 -1.27 -20.65
C TYR A 24 -1.50 -1.47 -22.06
N ALA A 25 -1.23 -0.56 -22.99
CA ALA A 25 -1.64 -0.67 -24.39
C ALA A 25 -1.02 -1.90 -25.07
N ALA A 26 0.28 -2.15 -24.85
CA ALA A 26 0.93 -3.37 -25.33
C ALA A 26 0.27 -4.64 -24.76
N GLY A 27 -0.08 -4.65 -23.50
CA GLY A 27 -0.84 -5.74 -22.88
C GLY A 27 -2.22 -5.94 -23.51
N CYS A 28 -2.92 -4.86 -23.83
CA CYS A 28 -4.21 -4.91 -24.54
C CYS A 28 -4.10 -5.53 -25.94
N ILE A 29 -2.99 -5.29 -26.64
CA ILE A 29 -2.75 -5.85 -27.98
C ILE A 29 -2.36 -7.32 -27.89
N VAL A 30 -1.38 -7.64 -27.04
CA VAL A 30 -0.80 -9.01 -26.93
C VAL A 30 -1.79 -10.00 -26.32
N TYR A 31 -2.62 -9.55 -25.36
CA TYR A 31 -3.57 -10.41 -24.63
C TYR A 31 -5.03 -10.09 -24.94
N ALA A 32 -5.32 -9.57 -26.13
CA ALA A 32 -6.69 -9.26 -26.58
C ALA A 32 -7.61 -10.48 -26.48
N ASP A 33 -7.15 -11.64 -26.94
CA ASP A 33 -7.90 -12.90 -26.92
C ASP A 33 -8.18 -13.42 -25.52
N LYS A 34 -7.36 -13.06 -24.53
CA LYS A 34 -7.56 -13.43 -23.12
C LYS A 34 -8.48 -12.46 -22.36
N GLY A 35 -9.03 -11.46 -23.06
CA GLY A 35 -9.95 -10.48 -22.49
C GLY A 35 -9.27 -9.41 -21.65
N PHE A 36 -8.00 -9.14 -21.91
CA PHE A 36 -7.24 -8.08 -21.20
C PHE A 36 -7.83 -6.68 -21.43
N THR A 37 -8.49 -6.45 -22.53
CA THR A 37 -9.20 -5.21 -22.89
C THR A 37 -10.46 -4.93 -22.05
N ARG A 38 -10.91 -5.90 -21.24
CA ARG A 38 -12.10 -5.72 -20.40
C ARG A 38 -11.84 -4.72 -19.30
N PHE A 39 -12.83 -3.89 -19.00
CA PHE A 39 -12.75 -2.91 -17.91
C PHE A 39 -12.47 -3.57 -16.55
N GLN A 40 -12.99 -4.79 -16.33
CA GLN A 40 -12.67 -5.58 -15.14
C GLN A 40 -11.17 -5.87 -14.98
N THR A 41 -10.41 -6.01 -16.07
CA THR A 41 -8.96 -6.26 -15.98
C THR A 41 -8.23 -5.04 -15.43
N PHE A 42 -8.61 -3.84 -15.83
CA PHE A 42 -8.10 -2.60 -15.23
C PHE A 42 -8.44 -2.51 -13.74
N LEU A 43 -9.68 -2.82 -13.36
CA LEU A 43 -10.08 -2.83 -11.95
C LEU A 43 -9.34 -3.90 -11.14
N ASN A 44 -9.01 -5.04 -11.75
CA ASN A 44 -8.22 -6.08 -11.10
C ASN A 44 -6.78 -5.61 -10.77
N ILE A 45 -6.19 -4.74 -11.59
CA ILE A 45 -4.91 -4.12 -11.27
C ILE A 45 -5.02 -3.31 -9.96
N LEU A 46 -6.07 -2.52 -9.81
CA LEU A 46 -6.32 -1.76 -8.58
C LEU A 46 -6.59 -2.68 -7.39
N ILE A 47 -7.41 -3.73 -7.58
CA ILE A 47 -7.76 -4.70 -6.53
C ILE A 47 -6.50 -5.41 -6.01
N ASN A 48 -5.68 -5.92 -6.93
CA ASN A 48 -4.49 -6.68 -6.57
C ASN A 48 -3.38 -5.82 -5.95
N ASN A 49 -3.37 -4.53 -6.26
CA ASN A 49 -2.36 -3.60 -5.76
C ASN A 49 -2.90 -2.65 -4.67
N ALA A 50 -4.11 -2.85 -4.16
CA ALA A 50 -4.71 -1.98 -3.15
C ALA A 50 -3.83 -1.83 -1.89
N GLY A 51 -3.23 -2.92 -1.41
CA GLY A 51 -2.28 -2.89 -0.30
C GLY A 51 -1.02 -2.08 -0.61
N LEU A 52 -0.44 -2.27 -1.80
CA LEU A 52 0.72 -1.48 -2.24
C LEU A 52 0.41 0.01 -2.36
N ILE A 53 -0.80 0.36 -2.77
CA ILE A 53 -1.26 1.75 -2.83
C ILE A 53 -1.27 2.38 -1.43
N CYS A 54 -1.79 1.66 -0.40
CA CYS A 54 -1.74 2.13 0.98
C CYS A 54 -0.31 2.31 1.49
N ILE A 55 0.56 1.33 1.22
CA ILE A 55 1.98 1.38 1.59
C ILE A 55 2.66 2.58 0.94
N THR A 56 2.47 2.77 -0.36
CA THR A 56 3.08 3.87 -1.12
C THR A 56 2.63 5.23 -0.59
N ALA A 57 1.37 5.36 -0.18
CA ALA A 57 0.87 6.58 0.43
C ALA A 57 1.57 6.89 1.76
N GLY A 58 1.79 5.89 2.63
CA GLY A 58 2.59 6.03 3.85
C GLY A 58 4.07 6.34 3.56
N MET A 59 4.67 5.61 2.62
CA MET A 59 6.06 5.83 2.20
C MET A 59 6.30 7.22 1.65
N THR A 60 5.30 7.84 1.02
CA THR A 60 5.40 9.23 0.57
C THR A 60 5.71 10.17 1.72
N CYS A 61 5.11 9.98 2.90
CA CYS A 61 5.41 10.79 4.08
C CYS A 61 6.87 10.63 4.53
N VAL A 62 7.38 9.40 4.53
CA VAL A 62 8.78 9.11 4.89
C VAL A 62 9.75 9.75 3.89
N MET A 63 9.48 9.60 2.59
CA MET A 63 10.34 10.18 1.54
C MET A 63 10.31 11.71 1.55
N LEU A 64 9.20 12.33 1.92
CA LEU A 64 9.09 13.79 2.05
C LEU A 64 9.97 14.33 3.17
N THR A 65 10.27 13.56 4.22
CA THR A 65 11.23 13.96 5.26
C THR A 65 12.69 13.68 4.89
N GLY A 66 12.95 13.13 3.69
CA GLY A 66 14.28 12.70 3.25
C GLY A 66 14.71 11.34 3.81
N GLY A 67 13.83 10.63 4.52
CA GLY A 67 14.09 9.30 5.06
C GLY A 67 13.91 8.18 4.03
N ILE A 68 14.47 7.02 4.33
CA ILE A 68 14.28 5.77 3.58
C ILE A 68 13.85 4.71 4.57
N ASP A 69 12.71 4.04 4.30
CA ASP A 69 12.24 2.92 5.10
C ASP A 69 12.17 1.65 4.26
N ILE A 70 13.11 0.73 4.53
CA ILE A 70 13.17 -0.57 3.87
C ILE A 70 12.51 -1.68 4.68
N SER A 71 12.02 -1.40 5.89
CA SER A 71 11.40 -2.37 6.78
C SER A 71 9.96 -2.72 6.40
N VAL A 72 9.28 -1.83 5.68
CA VAL A 72 7.84 -1.89 5.40
C VAL A 72 7.40 -3.22 4.82
N GLY A 73 8.11 -3.76 3.82
CA GLY A 73 7.76 -5.04 3.20
C GLY A 73 7.82 -6.22 4.18
N SER A 74 8.83 -6.23 5.06
CA SER A 74 8.98 -7.28 6.08
C SER A 74 7.98 -7.13 7.22
N LEU A 75 7.64 -5.89 7.58
CA LEU A 75 6.59 -5.61 8.57
C LEU A 75 5.23 -6.11 8.08
N VAL A 76 4.87 -5.80 6.83
CA VAL A 76 3.63 -6.31 6.22
C VAL A 76 3.60 -7.83 6.18
N ALA A 77 4.72 -8.48 5.85
CA ALA A 77 4.79 -9.95 5.87
C ALA A 77 4.58 -10.51 7.28
N MET A 78 5.17 -9.89 8.32
CA MET A 78 4.98 -10.25 9.71
C MET A 78 3.51 -10.07 10.14
N ASP A 79 2.90 -8.95 9.82
CA ASP A 79 1.51 -8.64 10.14
C ASP A 79 0.54 -9.61 9.46
N CYS A 80 0.78 -9.95 8.19
CA CYS A 80 0.00 -10.96 7.48
C CYS A 80 0.14 -12.35 8.14
N MET A 81 1.34 -12.72 8.60
CA MET A 81 1.56 -13.99 9.27
C MET A 81 0.88 -14.03 10.65
N ILE A 82 0.97 -12.96 11.44
CA ILE A 82 0.26 -12.83 12.73
C ILE A 82 -1.24 -12.97 12.51
N LEU A 83 -1.78 -12.30 11.49
CA LEU A 83 -3.21 -12.37 11.18
C LEU A 83 -3.62 -13.79 10.78
N ALA A 84 -2.88 -14.45 9.90
CA ALA A 84 -3.21 -15.77 9.41
C ALA A 84 -3.12 -16.84 10.50
N VAL A 85 -2.01 -16.88 11.23
CA VAL A 85 -1.79 -17.84 12.33
C VAL A 85 -2.74 -17.54 13.49
N GLY A 86 -2.96 -16.28 13.81
CA GLY A 86 -3.86 -15.86 14.86
C GLY A 86 -5.31 -16.30 14.64
N ILE A 87 -5.78 -16.24 13.40
CA ILE A 87 -7.13 -16.70 13.03
C ILE A 87 -7.18 -18.23 13.02
N GLU A 88 -6.28 -18.89 12.27
CA GLU A 88 -6.39 -20.33 11.99
C GLU A 88 -5.88 -21.23 13.10
N GLN A 89 -4.84 -20.83 13.83
CA GLN A 89 -4.21 -21.67 14.85
C GLN A 89 -4.57 -21.23 16.28
N TRP A 90 -4.62 -19.91 16.55
CA TRP A 90 -4.92 -19.41 17.89
C TRP A 90 -6.42 -19.21 18.13
N GLY A 91 -7.23 -19.27 17.06
CA GLY A 91 -8.69 -19.12 17.15
C GLY A 91 -9.17 -17.73 17.57
N TRP A 92 -8.33 -16.69 17.37
CA TRP A 92 -8.71 -15.32 17.68
C TRP A 92 -9.59 -14.73 16.59
N SER A 93 -10.50 -13.83 16.95
CA SER A 93 -11.36 -13.18 15.98
C SER A 93 -10.59 -12.18 15.11
N SER A 94 -10.91 -12.12 13.82
CA SER A 94 -10.24 -11.24 12.86
C SER A 94 -10.27 -9.75 13.25
N PRO A 95 -11.33 -9.15 13.83
CA PRO A 95 -11.29 -7.76 14.24
C PRO A 95 -10.26 -7.46 15.33
N VAL A 96 -10.10 -8.37 16.30
CA VAL A 96 -9.09 -8.22 17.37
C VAL A 96 -7.69 -8.26 16.80
N LEU A 97 -7.43 -9.20 15.89
CA LEU A 97 -6.12 -9.31 15.22
C LEU A 97 -5.83 -8.12 14.31
N MET A 98 -6.84 -7.59 13.61
CA MET A 98 -6.67 -6.37 12.81
C MET A 98 -6.28 -5.16 13.68
N LEU A 99 -6.86 -5.03 14.87
CA LEU A 99 -6.45 -3.98 15.82
C LEU A 99 -5.05 -4.24 16.37
N LEU A 100 -4.69 -5.51 16.63
CA LEU A 100 -3.37 -5.89 17.11
C LEU A 100 -2.28 -5.53 16.09
N ILE A 101 -2.45 -5.90 14.80
CA ILE A 101 -1.45 -5.58 13.77
C ILE A 101 -1.32 -4.07 13.55
N LEU A 102 -2.42 -3.30 13.65
CA LEU A 102 -2.35 -1.84 13.63
C LEU A 102 -1.54 -1.30 14.81
N ALA A 103 -1.76 -1.83 16.02
CA ALA A 103 -0.98 -1.45 17.19
C ALA A 103 0.51 -1.80 17.02
N ILE A 104 0.82 -2.97 16.48
CA ILE A 104 2.20 -3.39 16.18
C ILE A 104 2.85 -2.41 15.19
N GLY A 105 2.17 -2.06 14.11
CA GLY A 105 2.68 -1.10 13.14
C GLY A 105 2.95 0.28 13.75
N ILE A 106 2.05 0.78 14.62
CA ILE A 106 2.23 2.04 15.33
C ILE A 106 3.45 1.97 16.26
N VAL A 107 3.54 0.94 17.10
CA VAL A 107 4.67 0.76 18.03
C VAL A 107 5.98 0.65 17.27
N PHE A 108 6.01 -0.12 16.19
CA PHE A 108 7.18 -0.29 15.34
C PHE A 108 7.63 1.04 14.73
N GLY A 109 6.69 1.81 14.21
CA GLY A 109 6.98 3.15 13.68
C GLY A 109 7.46 4.14 14.75
N ILE A 110 6.89 4.10 15.96
CA ILE A 110 7.35 4.93 17.09
C ILE A 110 8.77 4.58 17.48
N VAL A 111 9.10 3.29 17.60
CA VAL A 111 10.45 2.84 17.98
C VAL A 111 11.47 3.27 16.93
N GLN A 112 11.19 3.04 15.65
CA GLN A 112 12.08 3.48 14.57
C GLN A 112 12.22 5.01 14.54
N GLY A 113 11.11 5.74 14.65
CA GLY A 113 11.11 7.20 14.68
C GLY A 113 11.90 7.75 15.86
N PHE A 114 11.80 7.12 17.04
CA PHE A 114 12.61 7.48 18.20
C PHE A 114 14.12 7.28 17.95
N CYS A 115 14.50 6.12 17.40
CA CYS A 115 15.91 5.84 17.06
C CYS A 115 16.48 6.83 16.05
N ILE A 116 15.68 7.24 15.07
CA ILE A 116 16.12 8.17 14.03
C ILE A 116 16.19 9.60 14.58
N SER A 117 15.17 10.03 15.33
CA SER A 117 14.99 11.42 15.73
C SER A 117 15.75 11.80 16.98
N TYR A 118 15.79 10.92 17.99
CA TYR A 118 16.44 11.20 19.28
C TYR A 118 17.84 10.61 19.39
N LEU A 119 18.08 9.41 18.83
CA LEU A 119 19.41 8.79 18.84
C LEU A 119 20.25 9.19 17.62
N GLU A 120 19.68 9.98 16.72
CA GLU A 120 20.33 10.49 15.49
C GLU A 120 20.93 9.36 14.60
N ILE A 121 20.38 8.15 14.69
CA ILE A 121 20.82 7.02 13.89
C ILE A 121 20.30 7.18 12.46
N GLN A 122 21.14 6.91 11.48
CA GLN A 122 20.73 7.00 10.08
C GLN A 122 19.48 6.15 9.79
N PRO A 123 18.45 6.69 9.10
CA PRO A 123 17.20 6.00 8.79
C PRO A 123 17.41 4.64 8.13
N PHE A 124 18.37 4.54 7.21
CA PHE A 124 18.69 3.29 6.54
C PHE A 124 19.13 2.17 7.51
N ILE A 125 19.96 2.48 8.50
CA ILE A 125 20.46 1.49 9.49
C ILE A 125 19.31 1.02 10.37
N VAL A 126 18.50 1.93 10.88
CA VAL A 126 17.35 1.63 11.74
C VAL A 126 16.33 0.76 11.01
N THR A 127 15.97 1.14 9.80
CA THR A 127 14.96 0.42 9.02
C THR A 127 15.48 -0.93 8.51
N MET A 128 16.78 -1.05 8.24
CA MET A 128 17.41 -2.34 7.95
C MET A 128 17.35 -3.29 9.16
N ALA A 129 17.67 -2.82 10.35
CA ALA A 129 17.52 -3.61 11.57
C ALA A 129 16.05 -4.03 11.78
N GLY A 130 15.11 -3.11 11.60
CA GLY A 130 13.68 -3.39 11.63
C GLY A 130 13.24 -4.44 10.60
N MET A 131 13.77 -4.37 9.38
CA MET A 131 13.52 -5.36 8.35
C MET A 131 13.95 -6.76 8.78
N PHE A 132 15.16 -6.92 9.31
CA PHE A 132 15.65 -8.22 9.77
C PHE A 132 14.88 -8.72 10.98
N PHE A 133 14.53 -7.83 11.93
CA PHE A 133 13.69 -8.18 13.06
C PHE A 133 12.32 -8.71 12.59
N ALA A 134 11.59 -7.98 11.76
CA ALA A 134 10.27 -8.39 11.27
C ALA A 134 10.34 -9.71 10.48
N ARG A 135 11.38 -9.87 9.63
CA ARG A 135 11.61 -11.10 8.88
C ARG A 135 11.92 -12.30 9.79
N GLY A 136 12.74 -12.09 10.81
CA GLY A 136 13.03 -13.10 11.82
C GLY A 136 11.79 -13.51 12.59
N MET A 137 10.98 -12.54 13.04
CA MET A 137 9.72 -12.79 13.74
C MET A 137 8.72 -13.56 12.87
N THR A 138 8.61 -13.24 11.57
CA THR A 138 7.77 -14.00 10.63
C THR A 138 8.13 -15.49 10.64
N ALA A 139 9.43 -15.82 10.61
CA ALA A 139 9.91 -17.20 10.62
C ALA A 139 9.72 -17.90 11.98
N VAL A 140 9.76 -17.14 13.08
CA VAL A 140 9.48 -17.66 14.44
C VAL A 140 8.01 -17.96 14.62
N ILE A 141 7.10 -17.11 14.10
CA ILE A 141 5.65 -17.29 14.23
C ILE A 141 5.21 -18.55 13.46
N CYS A 142 5.57 -18.67 12.20
CA CYS A 142 5.28 -19.84 11.39
C CYS A 142 6.24 -19.94 10.19
N LYS A 143 6.66 -21.17 9.88
CA LYS A 143 7.51 -21.46 8.72
C LYS A 143 6.72 -21.88 7.50
N GLU A 144 5.46 -22.27 7.69
CA GLU A 144 4.59 -22.78 6.64
C GLU A 144 3.63 -21.69 6.15
N GLN A 145 3.14 -21.86 4.94
CA GLN A 145 2.14 -20.97 4.39
C GLN A 145 0.78 -21.25 5.03
N VAL A 146 0.20 -20.24 5.68
CA VAL A 146 -1.14 -20.32 6.29
C VAL A 146 -2.13 -19.51 5.45
N SER A 147 -3.25 -20.14 5.08
CA SER A 147 -4.36 -19.50 4.36
C SER A 147 -5.55 -19.34 5.27
N ILE A 148 -6.14 -18.15 5.32
CA ILE A 148 -7.30 -17.86 6.17
C ILE A 148 -8.57 -18.40 5.47
N VAL A 149 -9.23 -19.38 6.11
CA VAL A 149 -10.45 -20.02 5.61
C VAL A 149 -11.55 -20.06 6.67
N SER A 150 -11.20 -20.18 7.95
CA SER A 150 -12.15 -20.45 9.04
C SER A 150 -13.00 -19.24 9.43
N ASP A 151 -12.46 -18.02 9.34
CA ASP A 151 -13.14 -16.80 9.80
C ASP A 151 -14.09 -16.23 8.75
N LYS A 152 -15.39 -16.24 9.08
CA LYS A 152 -16.45 -15.73 8.19
C LYS A 152 -16.38 -14.21 8.01
N ILE A 153 -15.94 -13.46 9.02
CA ILE A 153 -15.87 -12.00 8.96
C ILE A 153 -14.78 -11.61 7.96
N PHE A 154 -13.60 -12.20 8.10
CA PHE A 154 -12.49 -11.94 7.19
C PHE A 154 -12.80 -12.35 5.75
N THR A 155 -13.33 -13.56 5.55
CA THR A 155 -13.67 -14.08 4.22
C THR A 155 -14.79 -13.28 3.56
N THR A 156 -15.80 -12.85 4.32
CA THR A 156 -16.88 -11.98 3.79
C THR A 156 -16.31 -10.61 3.40
N LEU A 157 -15.50 -9.99 4.26
CA LEU A 157 -14.90 -8.68 4.00
C LEU A 157 -13.98 -8.71 2.77
N SER A 158 -13.14 -9.75 2.67
CA SER A 158 -12.20 -9.90 1.56
C SER A 158 -12.88 -10.24 0.24
N SER A 159 -14.03 -10.93 0.28
CA SER A 159 -14.81 -11.33 -0.90
C SER A 159 -15.89 -10.35 -1.30
N PHE A 160 -16.19 -9.34 -0.48
CA PHE A 160 -17.25 -8.37 -0.74
C PHE A 160 -16.99 -7.58 -2.03
N LYS A 161 -17.97 -7.63 -2.93
CA LYS A 161 -17.91 -7.03 -4.27
C LYS A 161 -18.92 -5.92 -4.39
N ILE A 162 -18.46 -4.77 -4.85
CA ILE A 162 -19.30 -3.63 -5.21
C ILE A 162 -19.44 -3.64 -6.72
N SER A 163 -20.59 -4.08 -7.23
CA SER A 163 -20.87 -4.13 -8.67
C SER A 163 -21.05 -2.73 -9.23
N LEU A 164 -20.41 -2.45 -10.38
CA LEU A 164 -20.57 -1.20 -11.11
C LEU A 164 -21.64 -1.38 -12.18
N PRO A 165 -22.59 -0.43 -12.36
CA PRO A 165 -23.70 -0.56 -13.29
C PRO A 165 -23.32 -0.36 -14.77
N PHE A 166 -22.02 -0.17 -15.08
CA PHE A 166 -21.50 0.10 -16.42
C PHE A 166 -20.33 -0.83 -16.79
N GLY A 167 -20.09 -1.01 -18.09
CA GLY A 167 -18.97 -1.83 -18.56
C GLY A 167 -19.23 -3.34 -18.50
N GLY A 168 -20.48 -3.79 -18.49
CA GLY A 168 -20.84 -5.20 -18.51
C GLY A 168 -20.30 -5.92 -19.75
N TYR A 169 -19.86 -7.16 -19.59
CA TYR A 169 -19.39 -8.03 -20.67
C TYR A 169 -20.04 -9.43 -20.57
N LEU A 170 -20.17 -10.08 -21.73
CA LEU A 170 -20.66 -11.45 -21.79
C LEU A 170 -19.53 -12.42 -21.40
N ASN A 171 -19.80 -13.26 -20.41
CA ASN A 171 -18.89 -14.35 -20.05
C ASN A 171 -18.93 -15.45 -21.12
N LYS A 172 -17.95 -16.38 -21.10
CA LYS A 172 -17.90 -17.55 -21.99
C LYS A 172 -19.17 -18.41 -21.96
N LYS A 173 -19.99 -18.27 -20.91
CA LYS A 173 -21.29 -18.96 -20.76
C LYS A 173 -22.49 -18.12 -21.23
N GLY A 174 -22.29 -16.97 -21.90
CA GLY A 174 -23.35 -16.08 -22.36
C GLY A 174 -24.05 -15.29 -21.26
N ILE A 175 -23.55 -15.31 -20.03
CA ILE A 175 -24.12 -14.58 -18.89
C ILE A 175 -23.48 -13.20 -18.81
N MET A 176 -24.29 -12.16 -18.71
CA MET A 176 -23.83 -10.79 -18.55
C MET A 176 -23.22 -10.59 -17.15
N GLN A 177 -21.94 -10.24 -17.11
CA GLN A 177 -21.23 -9.95 -15.87
C GLN A 177 -20.89 -8.47 -15.82
N PHE A 178 -21.20 -7.84 -14.68
CA PHE A 178 -20.84 -6.46 -14.42
C PHE A 178 -19.46 -6.40 -13.73
N PRO A 179 -18.65 -5.39 -14.07
CA PRO A 179 -17.40 -5.13 -13.37
C PRO A 179 -17.66 -4.86 -11.89
N TYR A 180 -16.70 -5.25 -11.06
CA TYR A 180 -16.79 -5.04 -9.62
C TYR A 180 -15.49 -4.48 -9.04
N LEU A 181 -15.62 -3.76 -7.95
CA LEU A 181 -14.53 -3.37 -7.06
C LEU A 181 -14.60 -4.18 -5.77
N ARG A 182 -13.46 -4.38 -5.12
CA ARG A 182 -13.41 -4.90 -3.74
C ARG A 182 -13.32 -3.75 -2.73
N VAL A 183 -13.75 -4.03 -1.51
CA VAL A 183 -13.63 -3.07 -0.38
C VAL A 183 -12.20 -2.60 -0.19
N THR A 184 -11.22 -3.44 -0.44
CA THR A 184 -9.79 -3.10 -0.35
C THR A 184 -9.40 -1.87 -1.19
N VAL A 185 -9.98 -1.71 -2.39
CA VAL A 185 -9.74 -0.53 -3.23
C VAL A 185 -10.35 0.73 -2.62
N VAL A 186 -11.57 0.61 -2.07
CA VAL A 186 -12.23 1.74 -1.39
C VAL A 186 -11.40 2.21 -0.20
N VAL A 187 -10.91 1.26 0.62
CA VAL A 187 -10.01 1.56 1.74
C VAL A 187 -8.74 2.26 1.25
N ALA A 188 -8.12 1.76 0.18
CA ALA A 188 -6.92 2.37 -0.39
C ALA A 188 -7.16 3.82 -0.84
N LEU A 189 -8.29 4.10 -1.49
CA LEU A 189 -8.67 5.45 -1.90
C LEU A 189 -8.91 6.38 -0.69
N ILE A 190 -9.57 5.87 0.37
CA ILE A 190 -9.77 6.61 1.61
C ILE A 190 -8.43 6.94 2.26
N VAL A 191 -7.48 5.99 2.31
CA VAL A 191 -6.14 6.20 2.87
C VAL A 191 -5.38 7.27 2.08
N ILE A 192 -5.38 7.20 0.73
CA ILE A 192 -4.76 8.24 -0.10
C ILE A 192 -5.37 9.62 0.19
N LEU A 193 -6.69 9.70 0.22
CA LEU A 193 -7.39 10.95 0.50
C LEU A 193 -7.04 11.49 1.89
N ALA A 194 -7.03 10.62 2.90
CA ALA A 194 -6.68 11.01 4.27
C ALA A 194 -5.23 11.54 4.36
N ILE A 195 -4.26 10.85 3.75
CA ILE A 195 -2.85 11.29 3.71
C ILE A 195 -2.72 12.59 2.93
N TYR A 196 -3.40 12.73 1.79
CA TYR A 196 -3.42 13.97 1.02
C TYR A 196 -3.95 15.16 1.84
N LEU A 197 -5.09 14.98 2.52
CA LEU A 197 -5.67 16.01 3.38
C LEU A 197 -4.77 16.33 4.58
N MET A 198 -4.18 15.32 5.19
CA MET A 198 -3.21 15.46 6.27
C MET A 198 -2.01 16.30 5.83
N LEU A 199 -1.38 15.94 4.71
CA LEU A 199 -0.21 16.66 4.20
C LEU A 199 -0.53 18.11 3.81
N LYS A 200 -1.70 18.36 3.22
CA LYS A 200 -2.07 19.67 2.68
C LYS A 200 -2.61 20.63 3.72
N TYR A 201 -3.42 20.14 4.66
CA TYR A 201 -4.21 21.04 5.54
C TYR A 201 -3.81 20.99 7.01
N THR A 202 -3.01 20.00 7.46
CA THR A 202 -2.66 19.88 8.87
C THR A 202 -1.32 20.54 9.23
N ARG A 203 -1.12 20.80 10.53
CA ARG A 203 0.18 21.26 11.05
C ARG A 203 1.26 20.20 10.86
N PHE A 204 0.88 18.94 11.05
CA PHE A 204 1.77 17.78 10.88
C PHE A 204 2.30 17.68 9.44
N GLY A 205 1.45 17.87 8.44
CA GLY A 205 1.88 17.90 7.04
C GLY A 205 2.89 19.03 6.77
N ARG A 206 2.65 20.23 7.29
CA ARG A 206 3.61 21.34 7.18
C ARG A 206 4.96 21.03 7.81
N SER A 207 4.97 20.36 8.99
CA SER A 207 6.21 19.94 9.64
C SER A 207 6.98 18.92 8.78
N ILE A 208 6.29 17.97 8.15
CA ILE A 208 6.92 16.99 7.22
C ILE A 208 7.65 17.73 6.08
N TYR A 209 7.00 18.71 5.44
CA TYR A 209 7.62 19.48 4.36
C TYR A 209 8.77 20.37 4.88
N ALA A 210 8.66 20.94 6.08
CA ALA A 210 9.71 21.77 6.68
C ALA A 210 10.97 20.94 6.96
N VAL A 211 10.82 19.77 7.58
CA VAL A 211 11.94 18.83 7.85
C VAL A 211 12.61 18.39 6.57
N GLY A 212 11.84 18.04 5.55
CA GLY A 212 12.38 17.61 4.25
C GLY A 212 13.06 18.73 3.47
N GLY A 213 12.68 19.99 3.71
CA GLY A 213 13.32 21.15 3.10
C GLY A 213 14.65 21.52 3.75
N ASN A 214 14.68 21.65 5.06
CA ASN A 214 15.87 21.90 5.88
C ASN A 214 15.61 21.53 7.34
N GLN A 215 16.20 20.44 7.78
CA GLN A 215 16.01 19.91 9.13
C GLN A 215 16.44 20.91 10.23
N GLN A 216 17.56 21.62 10.02
CA GLN A 216 18.05 22.60 11.00
C GLN A 216 17.11 23.81 11.15
N SER A 217 16.53 24.25 10.03
CA SER A 217 15.55 25.36 10.06
C SER A 217 14.19 24.96 10.59
N ALA A 218 13.86 23.69 10.57
CA ALA A 218 12.57 23.19 11.05
C ALA A 218 12.52 23.01 12.58
N THR A 219 13.67 23.03 13.26
CA THR A 219 13.81 22.92 14.73
C THR A 219 13.87 24.27 15.43
N LEU A 220 13.94 25.37 14.69
CA LEU A 220 13.84 26.75 15.18
C LEU A 220 12.38 27.23 15.15
#